data_1a1aedd5f30ef3b08c0682b11f219e6d
#
_entry.id   1a1aedd5f30ef3b08c0682b11f219e6d
#
_cell.length_a   1.000
_cell.length_b   1.000
_cell.length_c   1.000
_cell.angle_alpha   90.00
_cell.angle_beta   90.00
_cell.angle_gamma   90.00
#
_symmetry.space_group_name_H-M   'P 1'
#
loop_
_entity.id
_entity.type
_entity.pdbx_description
1 polymer ?
#
loop_
_entity_poly.entity_id
_entity_poly.type
_entity_poly.pdbx_seq_one_letter_code
_entity_poly.pdbx_strand_id
1 'polypeptide(L)'
;YLKAAGVVLDETIAKTTQVPKPQKIVGRYTDDKGVKKFVGDQWLKLKDDSIVRFARTGYPTGMIRSARARQDGFYRIKVHGFAYQSDKPVTFSVGLTTFQRGVPKPVLDYFSFPPGGPDKMHTVELTAKIGANYMISIEPYGIVDPDLGIRRRDKTPITTVKTPGLGIHSV
;
A
#
# COMPACT_ATOMS: atom_id res chain seq x y z
N TYR A 1 -19.16 29.98 -41.45
CA TYR A 1 -17.85 29.55 -40.91
C TYR A 1 -17.76 29.76 -39.39
N LEU A 2 -18.14 30.91 -38.84
CA LEU A 2 -18.07 31.21 -37.40
C LEU A 2 -18.98 30.32 -36.54
N LYS A 3 -20.18 29.94 -37.00
CA LYS A 3 -21.06 28.99 -36.27
C LYS A 3 -20.50 27.57 -36.20
N ALA A 4 -19.87 27.08 -37.27
CA ALA A 4 -19.26 25.77 -37.28
C ALA A 4 -18.03 25.69 -36.36
N ALA A 5 -17.21 26.76 -36.32
CA ALA A 5 -16.09 26.85 -35.40
C ALA A 5 -16.53 26.88 -33.93
N GLY A 6 -17.62 27.56 -33.59
CA GLY A 6 -18.19 27.57 -32.24
C GLY A 6 -18.67 26.21 -31.79
N VAL A 7 -19.39 25.47 -32.62
CA VAL A 7 -19.85 24.09 -32.28
C VAL A 7 -18.70 23.13 -32.04
N VAL A 8 -17.65 23.20 -32.88
CA VAL A 8 -16.46 22.34 -32.71
C VAL A 8 -15.71 22.69 -31.40
N LEU A 9 -15.63 24.00 -31.08
CA LEU A 9 -14.98 24.42 -29.82
C LEU A 9 -15.76 23.95 -28.60
N ASP A 10 -17.09 24.13 -28.63
CA ASP A 10 -17.96 23.71 -27.53
C ASP A 10 -17.95 22.19 -27.33
N GLU A 11 -17.95 21.38 -28.39
CA GLU A 11 -17.81 19.95 -28.30
C GLU A 11 -16.41 19.52 -27.77
N THR A 12 -15.36 20.24 -28.16
CA THR A 12 -14.01 19.95 -27.70
C THR A 12 -13.87 20.32 -26.24
N ILE A 13 -14.41 21.46 -25.81
CA ILE A 13 -14.43 21.87 -24.40
C ILE A 13 -15.26 20.89 -23.57
N ALA A 14 -16.43 20.49 -24.03
CA ALA A 14 -17.28 19.51 -23.34
C ALA A 14 -16.61 18.17 -23.18
N LYS A 15 -15.85 17.70 -24.17
CA LYS A 15 -15.07 16.44 -24.08
C LYS A 15 -13.87 16.56 -23.14
N THR A 16 -13.21 17.72 -23.07
CA THR A 16 -12.06 17.95 -22.18
C THR A 16 -12.46 18.25 -20.73
N THR A 17 -13.68 18.72 -20.49
CA THR A 17 -14.21 19.02 -19.15
C THR A 17 -14.93 17.84 -18.49
N GLN A 18 -15.13 16.72 -19.19
CA GLN A 18 -15.62 15.49 -18.55
C GLN A 18 -14.56 14.96 -17.59
N VAL A 19 -14.68 15.32 -16.34
CA VAL A 19 -13.86 14.72 -15.26
C VAL A 19 -14.15 13.22 -15.25
N PRO A 20 -13.16 12.36 -15.51
CA PRO A 20 -13.37 10.93 -15.48
C PRO A 20 -13.96 10.52 -14.12
N LYS A 21 -14.98 9.66 -14.13
CA LYS A 21 -15.55 9.14 -12.87
C LYS A 21 -14.43 8.51 -12.06
N PRO A 22 -14.26 8.91 -10.79
CA PRO A 22 -13.20 8.36 -9.95
C PRO A 22 -13.36 6.84 -9.82
N GLN A 23 -12.31 6.09 -10.16
CA GLN A 23 -12.28 4.65 -9.96
C GLN A 23 -11.78 4.35 -8.55
N LYS A 24 -12.54 3.60 -7.79
CA LYS A 24 -12.09 3.09 -6.49
C LYS A 24 -11.41 1.74 -6.69
N ILE A 25 -10.17 1.64 -6.24
CA ILE A 25 -9.39 0.40 -6.21
C ILE A 25 -9.12 0.08 -4.74
N VAL A 26 -9.43 -1.12 -4.31
CA VAL A 26 -9.10 -1.60 -2.95
C VAL A 26 -8.07 -2.70 -3.07
N GLY A 27 -6.94 -2.52 -2.40
CA GLY A 27 -5.85 -3.47 -2.35
C GLY A 27 -5.61 -4.02 -0.96
N ARG A 28 -5.27 -5.31 -0.88
CA ARG A 28 -4.88 -6.02 0.35
C ARG A 28 -3.70 -6.94 0.09
N TYR A 29 -3.00 -7.32 1.14
CA TYR A 29 -1.97 -8.37 1.08
C TYR A 29 -2.55 -9.79 1.06
N THR A 30 -3.86 -9.92 1.26
CA THR A 30 -4.62 -11.15 1.11
C THR A 30 -5.49 -11.08 -0.15
N ASP A 31 -5.87 -12.22 -0.69
CA ASP A 31 -6.91 -12.29 -1.72
C ASP A 31 -8.31 -12.44 -1.07
N ASP A 32 -9.34 -12.56 -1.91
CA ASP A 32 -10.73 -12.70 -1.47
C ASP A 32 -10.99 -13.97 -0.64
N LYS A 33 -10.06 -14.93 -0.69
CA LYS A 33 -10.08 -16.16 0.14
C LYS A 33 -9.23 -16.02 1.40
N GLY A 34 -8.70 -14.83 1.67
CA GLY A 34 -7.82 -14.56 2.79
C GLY A 34 -6.42 -15.20 2.68
N VAL A 35 -6.01 -15.63 1.49
CA VAL A 35 -4.66 -16.17 1.28
C VAL A 35 -3.67 -15.04 1.07
N LYS A 36 -2.55 -15.10 1.78
CA LYS A 36 -1.47 -14.10 1.64
C LYS A 36 -0.90 -14.09 0.22
N LYS A 37 -0.71 -12.88 -0.34
CA LYS A 37 -0.15 -12.67 -1.68
C LYS A 37 1.09 -11.79 -1.62
N PHE A 38 2.21 -12.25 -2.21
CA PHE A 38 3.49 -11.54 -2.24
C PHE A 38 4.01 -11.13 -0.87
N VAL A 39 3.71 -11.94 0.13
CA VAL A 39 4.19 -11.80 1.50
C VAL A 39 4.99 -13.05 1.89
N GLY A 40 5.99 -12.85 2.72
CA GLY A 40 6.78 -13.97 3.24
C GLY A 40 6.10 -14.68 4.41
N ASP A 41 6.60 -15.85 4.77
CA ASP A 41 6.13 -16.61 5.93
C ASP A 41 6.37 -15.88 7.25
N GLN A 42 7.26 -14.87 7.22
CA GLN A 42 7.59 -14.01 8.36
C GLN A 42 6.60 -12.83 8.55
N TRP A 43 5.46 -12.87 7.90
CA TRP A 43 4.39 -11.89 8.05
C TRP A 43 3.20 -12.55 8.74
N LEU A 44 2.74 -11.92 9.82
CA LEU A 44 1.62 -12.43 10.60
C LEU A 44 0.31 -12.01 9.95
N LYS A 45 -0.55 -12.99 9.67
CA LYS A 45 -1.93 -12.74 9.25
C LYS A 45 -2.84 -12.76 10.48
N LEU A 46 -3.66 -11.74 10.65
CA LEU A 46 -4.67 -11.65 11.69
C LEU A 46 -6.04 -12.18 11.21
N LYS A 47 -6.99 -12.29 12.12
CA LYS A 47 -8.34 -12.82 11.85
C LYS A 47 -9.16 -11.94 10.89
N ASP A 48 -8.91 -10.62 10.91
CA ASP A 48 -9.55 -9.61 10.05
C ASP A 48 -8.87 -9.46 8.68
N ASP A 49 -8.01 -10.41 8.31
CA ASP A 49 -7.17 -10.40 7.10
C ASP A 49 -6.11 -9.30 7.04
N SER A 50 -5.92 -8.54 8.11
CA SER A 50 -4.79 -7.64 8.24
C SER A 50 -3.47 -8.42 8.26
N ILE A 51 -2.44 -7.82 7.68
CA ILE A 51 -1.09 -8.38 7.67
C ILE A 51 -0.17 -7.51 8.51
N VAL A 52 0.54 -8.13 9.45
CA VAL A 52 1.53 -7.45 10.28
C VAL A 52 2.93 -7.79 9.79
N ARG A 53 3.75 -6.75 9.63
CA ARG A 53 5.16 -6.83 9.24
C ARG A 53 6.04 -6.39 10.39
N PHE A 54 7.08 -7.18 10.68
CA PHE A 54 8.03 -6.93 11.77
C PHE A 54 9.41 -6.47 11.27
N ALA A 55 9.59 -6.38 9.97
CA ALA A 55 10.82 -5.90 9.36
C ALA A 55 10.56 -5.47 7.92
N ARG A 56 11.47 -4.66 7.40
CA ARG A 56 11.56 -4.38 5.97
C ARG A 56 12.02 -5.62 5.23
N THR A 57 11.35 -6.00 4.16
CA THR A 57 11.67 -7.22 3.40
C THR A 57 12.08 -6.96 1.95
N GLY A 58 11.93 -5.75 1.46
CA GLY A 58 12.30 -5.38 0.09
C GLY A 58 11.43 -6.01 -0.99
N TYR A 59 11.76 -5.70 -2.23
CA TYR A 59 11.13 -6.23 -3.44
C TYR A 59 11.45 -7.73 -3.61
N PRO A 60 10.51 -8.58 -4.07
CA PRO A 60 9.12 -8.27 -4.47
C PRO A 60 8.10 -8.27 -3.33
N THR A 61 8.53 -8.59 -2.13
CA THR A 61 7.69 -8.60 -0.92
C THR A 61 7.32 -7.16 -0.56
N GLY A 62 6.08 -6.93 -0.12
CA GLY A 62 5.64 -5.61 0.30
C GLY A 62 4.81 -4.85 -0.73
N MET A 63 4.71 -5.34 -1.96
CA MET A 63 3.80 -4.78 -2.93
C MET A 63 2.36 -5.26 -2.70
N ILE A 64 1.42 -4.34 -2.83
CA ILE A 64 0.00 -4.66 -2.82
C ILE A 64 -0.47 -4.78 -4.28
N ARG A 65 -0.44 -5.99 -4.81
CA ARG A 65 -0.72 -6.25 -6.22
C ARG A 65 -2.12 -5.81 -6.66
N SER A 66 -3.10 -5.95 -5.78
CA SER A 66 -4.47 -5.52 -6.03
C SER A 66 -4.64 -3.99 -6.02
N ALA A 67 -3.73 -3.24 -5.38
CA ALA A 67 -3.66 -1.78 -5.46
C ALA A 67 -2.79 -1.33 -6.65
N ARG A 68 -3.17 -1.75 -7.87
CA ARG A 68 -2.47 -1.41 -9.10
C ARG A 68 -3.19 -0.31 -9.86
N ALA A 69 -2.49 0.75 -10.23
CA ALA A 69 -3.00 1.79 -11.10
C ALA A 69 -3.29 1.23 -12.49
N ARG A 70 -4.51 1.45 -12.99
CA ARG A 70 -4.95 0.96 -14.31
C ARG A 70 -4.58 1.92 -15.45
N GLN A 71 -4.43 3.21 -15.13
CA GLN A 71 -4.10 4.28 -16.06
C GLN A 71 -3.22 5.33 -15.38
N ASP A 72 -2.58 6.18 -16.16
CA ASP A 72 -1.86 7.34 -15.64
C ASP A 72 -2.84 8.33 -15.05
N GLY A 73 -2.49 8.92 -13.89
CA GLY A 73 -3.36 9.91 -13.30
C GLY A 73 -2.96 10.28 -11.87
N PHE A 74 -3.77 11.18 -11.28
CA PHE A 74 -3.68 11.49 -9.85
C PHE A 74 -4.56 10.54 -9.05
N TYR A 75 -3.98 9.95 -8.03
CA TYR A 75 -4.64 9.02 -7.14
C TYR A 75 -4.61 9.56 -5.72
N ARG A 76 -5.75 9.54 -5.07
CA ARG A 76 -5.86 9.69 -3.62
C ARG A 76 -5.66 8.32 -3.00
N ILE A 77 -4.57 8.16 -2.29
CA ILE A 77 -4.16 6.90 -1.66
C ILE A 77 -4.53 6.98 -0.19
N LYS A 78 -5.31 6.02 0.30
CA LYS A 78 -5.65 5.86 1.72
C LYS A 78 -5.07 4.55 2.21
N VAL A 79 -4.27 4.60 3.26
CA VAL A 79 -3.70 3.41 3.90
C VAL A 79 -4.39 3.22 5.24
N HIS A 80 -5.04 2.08 5.40
CA HIS A 80 -5.71 1.68 6.64
C HIS A 80 -4.85 0.67 7.38
N GLY A 81 -4.50 0.98 8.63
CA GLY A 81 -3.62 0.12 9.41
C GLY A 81 -3.46 0.56 10.86
N PHE A 82 -2.52 -0.01 11.55
CA PHE A 82 -2.30 0.19 12.98
C PHE A 82 -0.86 -0.16 13.39
N ALA A 83 -0.43 0.37 14.54
CA ALA A 83 0.77 -0.07 15.23
C ALA A 83 0.47 -1.36 16.01
N TYR A 84 1.15 -2.46 15.71
CA TYR A 84 0.95 -3.75 16.35
C TYR A 84 1.98 -3.96 17.48
N GLN A 85 1.53 -4.36 18.66
CA GLN A 85 2.40 -4.63 19.84
C GLN A 85 3.41 -3.50 20.10
N SER A 86 2.98 -2.24 19.96
CA SER A 86 3.83 -1.07 20.14
C SER A 86 3.20 -0.07 21.07
N ASP A 87 3.99 0.45 22.00
CA ASP A 87 3.68 1.59 22.88
C ASP A 87 4.10 2.93 22.26
N LYS A 88 4.75 2.89 21.10
CA LYS A 88 5.21 4.05 20.33
C LYS A 88 4.60 4.05 18.93
N PRO A 89 4.54 5.21 18.27
CA PRO A 89 4.14 5.26 16.87
C PRO A 89 5.02 4.38 15.98
N VAL A 90 4.40 3.66 15.05
CA VAL A 90 5.08 2.83 14.06
C VAL A 90 5.14 3.57 12.73
N THR A 91 6.34 3.92 12.32
CA THR A 91 6.60 4.65 11.07
C THR A 91 6.72 3.69 9.89
N PHE A 92 6.26 4.14 8.72
CA PHE A 92 6.34 3.41 7.47
C PHE A 92 6.42 4.36 6.28
N SER A 93 6.95 3.87 5.17
CA SER A 93 6.90 4.57 3.89
C SER A 93 5.79 4.02 3.00
N VAL A 94 5.18 4.92 2.23
CA VAL A 94 4.30 4.59 1.11
C VAL A 94 5.06 4.91 -0.16
N GLY A 95 5.16 3.95 -1.06
CA GLY A 95 5.90 4.09 -2.31
C GLY A 95 5.21 3.41 -3.48
N LEU A 96 5.83 3.53 -4.64
CA LEU A 96 5.41 2.91 -5.88
C LEU A 96 6.36 1.79 -6.27
N THR A 97 5.81 0.71 -6.78
CA THR A 97 6.59 -0.41 -7.32
C THR A 97 5.93 -1.00 -8.55
N THR A 98 6.70 -1.69 -9.37
CA THR A 98 6.21 -2.36 -10.58
C THR A 98 7.10 -3.55 -10.89
N PHE A 99 6.58 -4.51 -11.67
CA PHE A 99 7.38 -5.61 -12.20
C PHE A 99 8.30 -5.20 -13.36
N GLN A 100 8.08 -4.02 -13.93
CA GLN A 100 8.91 -3.52 -15.01
C GLN A 100 10.33 -3.25 -14.50
N ARG A 101 11.33 -3.78 -15.22
CA ARG A 101 12.75 -3.57 -14.92
C ARG A 101 13.20 -2.18 -15.40
N GLY A 102 14.20 -1.61 -14.72
CA GLY A 102 14.81 -0.34 -15.14
C GLY A 102 13.98 0.92 -14.89
N VAL A 103 12.78 0.82 -14.32
CA VAL A 103 11.98 1.98 -13.99
C VAL A 103 12.09 2.35 -12.49
N PRO A 104 12.02 3.65 -12.15
CA PRO A 104 12.08 4.11 -10.77
C PRO A 104 10.98 3.51 -9.89
N LYS A 105 11.31 3.21 -8.65
CA LYS A 105 10.37 2.77 -7.60
C LYS A 105 10.41 3.77 -6.44
N PRO A 106 9.82 4.95 -6.61
CA PRO A 106 9.96 6.04 -5.65
C PRO A 106 9.23 5.76 -4.34
N VAL A 107 9.78 6.26 -3.25
CA VAL A 107 9.04 6.52 -2.02
C VAL A 107 8.28 7.82 -2.24
N LEU A 108 6.99 7.81 -1.92
CA LEU A 108 6.12 8.98 -2.04
C LEU A 108 6.15 9.81 -0.76
N ASP A 109 6.01 9.15 0.39
CA ASP A 109 5.99 9.82 1.69
C ASP A 109 6.18 8.84 2.85
N TYR A 110 6.35 9.39 4.06
CA TYR A 110 6.44 8.67 5.33
C TYR A 110 5.29 9.05 6.25
N PHE A 111 4.74 8.05 6.94
CA PHE A 111 3.63 8.19 7.87
C PHE A 111 3.90 7.40 9.15
N SER A 112 3.09 7.66 10.18
CA SER A 112 3.13 6.87 11.41
C SER A 112 1.73 6.55 11.87
N PHE A 113 1.52 5.31 12.31
CA PHE A 113 0.33 4.95 13.07
C PHE A 113 0.63 5.07 14.55
N PRO A 114 -0.24 5.75 15.34
CA PRO A 114 -0.08 5.81 16.78
C PRO A 114 -0.31 4.44 17.44
N PRO A 115 0.11 4.24 18.69
CA PRO A 115 -0.18 3.03 19.45
C PRO A 115 -1.67 2.72 19.53
N GLY A 116 -2.03 1.42 19.51
CA GLY A 116 -3.46 1.07 19.68
C GLY A 116 -3.85 -0.33 19.22
N GLY A 117 -3.01 -1.00 18.44
CA GLY A 117 -3.31 -2.35 17.97
C GLY A 117 -4.44 -2.43 16.94
N PRO A 118 -4.89 -3.65 16.60
CA PRO A 118 -5.88 -3.87 15.54
C PRO A 118 -7.26 -3.28 15.85
N ASP A 119 -7.60 -3.09 17.12
CA ASP A 119 -8.89 -2.50 17.53
C ASP A 119 -8.96 -0.98 17.32
N LYS A 120 -7.82 -0.34 17.07
CA LYS A 120 -7.70 1.09 16.77
C LYS A 120 -7.10 1.30 15.39
N MET A 121 -7.93 1.05 14.36
CA MET A 121 -7.55 1.28 12.98
C MET A 121 -7.39 2.77 12.68
N HIS A 122 -6.29 3.13 12.05
CA HIS A 122 -5.98 4.48 11.60
C HIS A 122 -5.95 4.55 10.08
N THR A 123 -6.16 5.76 9.57
CA THR A 123 -6.07 6.05 8.14
C THR A 123 -5.11 7.19 7.91
N VAL A 124 -4.14 6.99 7.03
CA VAL A 124 -3.34 8.08 6.45
C VAL A 124 -3.71 8.26 4.99
N GLU A 125 -3.54 9.48 4.49
CA GLU A 125 -3.94 9.84 3.12
C GLU A 125 -2.87 10.68 2.47
N LEU A 126 -2.62 10.43 1.17
CA LEU A 126 -1.80 11.28 0.32
C LEU A 126 -2.36 11.29 -1.11
N THR A 127 -1.99 12.30 -1.87
CA THR A 127 -2.31 12.38 -3.31
C THR A 127 -1.01 12.36 -4.10
N ALA A 128 -0.93 11.49 -5.11
CA ALA A 128 0.24 11.38 -5.96
C ALA A 128 -0.15 11.11 -7.41
N LYS A 129 0.69 11.56 -8.34
CA LYS A 129 0.62 11.15 -9.75
C LYS A 129 1.23 9.75 -9.86
N ILE A 130 0.47 8.81 -10.40
CA ILE A 130 0.87 7.41 -10.54
C ILE A 130 0.74 7.01 -12.00
N GLY A 131 1.79 6.42 -12.55
CA GLY A 131 1.77 5.82 -13.88
C GLY A 131 1.02 4.49 -13.91
N ALA A 132 0.48 4.14 -15.06
CA ALA A 132 -0.18 2.85 -15.26
C ALA A 132 0.77 1.69 -14.88
N ASN A 133 0.17 0.64 -14.32
CA ASN A 133 0.87 -0.56 -13.88
C ASN A 133 1.75 -0.43 -12.62
N TYR A 134 1.88 0.75 -12.04
CA TYR A 134 2.44 0.85 -10.71
C TYR A 134 1.47 0.31 -9.65
N MET A 135 2.05 -0.29 -8.63
CA MET A 135 1.37 -0.82 -7.44
C MET A 135 1.85 -0.07 -6.22
N ILE A 136 1.02 0.02 -5.21
CA ILE A 136 1.43 0.59 -3.91
C ILE A 136 2.33 -0.41 -3.20
N SER A 137 3.43 0.12 -2.63
CA SER A 137 4.33 -0.59 -1.74
C SER A 137 4.36 0.13 -0.39
N ILE A 138 4.24 -0.62 0.68
CA ILE A 138 4.30 -0.09 2.05
C ILE A 138 5.44 -0.81 2.77
N GLU A 139 6.38 -0.05 3.32
CA GLU A 139 7.53 -0.61 4.01
C GLU A 139 7.65 -0.04 5.43
N PRO A 140 7.74 -0.88 6.47
CA PRO A 140 8.03 -0.40 7.81
C PRO A 140 9.39 0.28 7.86
N TYR A 141 9.49 1.34 8.66
CA TYR A 141 10.70 2.11 8.88
C TYR A 141 11.09 2.07 10.35
N GLY A 142 12.37 1.82 10.63
CA GLY A 142 12.87 1.75 11.99
C GLY A 142 12.46 0.51 12.80
N ILE A 143 11.68 -0.40 12.20
CA ILE A 143 11.35 -1.69 12.81
C ILE A 143 12.39 -2.71 12.38
N VAL A 144 13.00 -3.33 13.36
CA VAL A 144 13.96 -4.42 13.17
C VAL A 144 13.48 -5.60 14.01
N ASP A 145 13.35 -6.75 13.37
CA ASP A 145 13.17 -8.01 14.05
C ASP A 145 14.55 -8.66 14.23
N PRO A 146 15.13 -8.64 15.45
CA PRO A 146 16.48 -9.13 15.69
C PRO A 146 16.61 -10.63 15.44
N ASP A 147 15.52 -11.38 15.61
CA ASP A 147 15.50 -12.84 15.50
C ASP A 147 15.06 -13.35 14.13
N LEU A 148 14.84 -12.46 13.15
CA LEU A 148 14.33 -12.83 11.82
C LEU A 148 15.17 -13.94 11.16
N GLY A 149 16.49 -13.84 11.23
CA GLY A 149 17.41 -14.85 10.68
C GLY A 149 17.30 -16.19 11.37
N ILE A 150 17.21 -16.19 12.70
CA ILE A 150 17.09 -17.38 13.55
C ILE A 150 15.75 -18.07 13.27
N ARG A 151 14.65 -17.30 13.29
CA ARG A 151 13.31 -17.85 13.02
C ARG A 151 13.19 -18.48 11.63
N ARG A 152 13.78 -17.86 10.61
CA ARG A 152 13.81 -18.44 9.25
C ARG A 152 14.52 -19.79 9.22
N ARG A 153 15.67 -19.89 9.89
CA ARG A 153 16.45 -21.13 9.97
C ARG A 153 15.70 -22.20 10.76
N ASP A 154 15.18 -21.84 11.92
CA ASP A 154 14.58 -22.78 12.88
C ASP A 154 13.08 -22.99 12.64
N LYS A 155 12.51 -22.36 11.58
CA LYS A 155 11.08 -22.41 11.21
C LYS A 155 10.14 -22.06 12.37
N THR A 156 10.58 -21.18 13.28
CA THR A 156 9.77 -20.75 14.42
C THR A 156 8.53 -20.00 13.94
N PRO A 157 7.33 -20.29 14.48
CA PRO A 157 6.10 -19.64 14.06
C PRO A 157 6.14 -18.13 14.24
N ILE A 158 5.62 -17.39 13.26
CA ILE A 158 5.57 -15.92 13.30
C ILE A 158 4.71 -15.38 14.46
N THR A 159 3.78 -16.17 14.95
CA THR A 159 2.93 -15.84 16.10
C THR A 159 3.69 -15.66 17.41
N THR A 160 4.94 -16.12 17.49
CA THR A 160 5.79 -15.98 18.69
C THR A 160 6.52 -14.66 18.77
N VAL A 161 6.45 -13.83 17.71
CA VAL A 161 7.13 -12.53 17.65
C VAL A 161 6.51 -11.55 18.63
N LYS A 162 7.36 -10.92 19.45
CA LYS A 162 6.96 -9.94 20.46
C LYS A 162 7.42 -8.52 20.15
N THR A 163 8.10 -8.31 19.03
CA THR A 163 8.57 -6.99 18.61
C THR A 163 7.43 -6.14 18.02
N PRO A 164 7.55 -4.81 18.04
CA PRO A 164 6.62 -3.94 17.34
C PRO A 164 6.47 -4.32 15.85
N GLY A 165 5.28 -4.15 15.33
CA GLY A 165 4.97 -4.44 13.93
C GLY A 165 4.08 -3.39 13.27
N LEU A 166 4.15 -3.31 11.96
CA LEU A 166 3.26 -2.51 11.12
C LEU A 166 2.10 -3.38 10.63
N GLY A 167 0.90 -3.11 11.13
CA GLY A 167 -0.34 -3.74 10.66
C GLY A 167 -0.95 -2.97 9.48
N ILE A 168 -1.23 -3.65 8.38
CA ILE A 168 -1.91 -3.09 7.20
C ILE A 168 -3.14 -3.92 6.90
N HIS A 169 -4.29 -3.26 6.88
CA HIS A 169 -5.57 -3.87 6.54
C HIS A 169 -5.87 -3.72 5.05
N SER A 170 -5.81 -2.48 4.55
CA SER A 170 -6.11 -2.21 3.13
C SER A 170 -5.53 -0.89 2.64
N VAL A 171 -5.47 -0.76 1.34
CA VAL A 171 -5.13 0.48 0.63
C VAL A 171 -6.20 0.78 -0.41
#